data_4a62fa6b3f37da46b887b7ffa9925bd7
#
_entry.id   4a62fa6b3f37da46b887b7ffa9925bd7
#
_cell.length_a   1.000
_cell.length_b   1.000
_cell.length_c   1.000
_cell.angle_alpha   90.00
_cell.angle_beta   90.00
_cell.angle_gamma   90.00
#
_symmetry.space_group_name_H-M   'P 1'
#
loop_
_entity.id
_entity.type
_entity.pdbx_description
1 polymer ?
#
loop_
_entity_poly.entity_id
_entity_poly.type
_entity_poly.pdbx_seq_one_letter_code
_entity_poly.pdbx_strand_id
1 'polypeptide(L)'
;MHYTSIENIHKVIDPLFLDALKAELNEILARPRSDSWRTRLLTAFQTKLSQLTFFDPACGSGNFLTETYLSLRRLENMIIADQTKESLGQIVMRGLGADFAGIKVSISQFYGIEINDFAVTVAKTALWIAESQMMKETETIISIPLNFLPLKTNAYIMEGNALRTDWETIVPKSKLNYIMGNPPFLGGMYMSEIQKGEIRSIFPDVTGAGEFDYVTGWYCKATEYISSKNIHCAFVSTNSICQGSQVITFWKYLIEHYHVHIDFAYTPFVWNSEAKSQAKVHCVIVGFSRTMSSNNCRLFSSAGNYKQCAQISPYLTDSPVVFVESRSTPICNVPKMRFGSMPRDGGGFILTAEEKTALLQSEPLAAQWIRPYVGATEFLNSKERYCLWLVGADPGEINK
;
A
#
# COMPACT_ATOMS: atom_id res chain seq x y z
N MET A 1 -2.65 12.31 -11.24
CA MET A 1 -1.69 11.24 -10.90
C MET A 1 -1.12 11.53 -9.53
N HIS A 2 -1.21 10.58 -8.62
CA HIS A 2 -0.56 10.67 -7.31
C HIS A 2 0.84 10.06 -7.46
N TYR A 3 1.86 10.90 -7.34
CA TYR A 3 3.25 10.44 -7.35
C TYR A 3 3.63 9.89 -5.98
N THR A 4 4.13 8.67 -5.92
CA THR A 4 4.65 8.07 -4.68
C THR A 4 6.12 8.42 -4.55
N SER A 5 6.52 9.07 -3.45
CA SER A 5 7.92 9.41 -3.19
C SER A 5 8.80 8.16 -3.05
N ILE A 6 10.08 8.28 -3.41
CA ILE A 6 11.05 7.19 -3.31
C ILE A 6 11.12 6.63 -1.87
N GLU A 7 11.10 7.49 -0.86
CA GLU A 7 11.08 7.07 0.54
C GLU A 7 9.89 6.14 0.86
N ASN A 8 8.70 6.48 0.35
CA ASN A 8 7.51 5.67 0.58
C ASN A 8 7.52 4.36 -0.23
N ILE A 9 8.14 4.35 -1.41
CA ILE A 9 8.37 3.11 -2.17
C ILE A 9 9.27 2.17 -1.37
N HIS A 10 10.34 2.69 -0.77
CA HIS A 10 11.26 1.90 0.05
C HIS A 10 10.60 1.33 1.30
N LYS A 11 9.61 2.02 1.90
CA LYS A 11 8.80 1.42 2.99
C LYS A 11 8.05 0.14 2.56
N VAL A 12 7.82 -0.04 1.26
CA VAL A 12 7.20 -1.24 0.71
C VAL A 12 8.24 -2.27 0.29
N ILE A 13 9.19 -1.88 -0.57
CA ILE A 13 10.11 -2.81 -1.21
C ILE A 13 11.23 -3.30 -0.29
N ASP A 14 11.71 -2.46 0.64
CA ASP A 14 12.77 -2.86 1.58
C ASP A 14 12.32 -4.05 2.43
N PRO A 15 11.21 -3.98 3.21
CA PRO A 15 10.77 -5.12 4.01
C PRO A 15 10.22 -6.27 3.17
N LEU A 16 9.76 -6.02 1.95
CA LEU A 16 9.18 -7.07 1.11
C LEU A 16 10.25 -8.04 0.59
N PHE A 17 11.38 -7.52 0.09
CA PHE A 17 12.45 -8.34 -0.48
C PHE A 17 13.85 -7.73 -0.40
N LEU A 18 13.97 -6.39 -0.46
CA LEU A 18 15.25 -5.76 -0.73
C LEU A 18 16.24 -5.87 0.44
N ASP A 19 15.73 -5.80 1.70
CA ASP A 19 16.56 -6.00 2.89
C ASP A 19 17.20 -7.39 2.91
N ALA A 20 16.42 -8.43 2.58
CA ALA A 20 16.92 -9.80 2.53
C ALA A 20 17.98 -9.99 1.44
N LEU A 21 17.77 -9.38 0.27
CA LEU A 21 18.74 -9.41 -0.83
C LEU A 21 20.03 -8.66 -0.47
N LYS A 22 19.91 -7.48 0.16
CA LYS A 22 21.08 -6.72 0.66
C LYS A 22 21.88 -7.50 1.69
N ALA A 23 21.19 -8.12 2.63
CA ALA A 23 21.84 -8.93 3.68
C ALA A 23 22.60 -10.12 3.07
N GLU A 24 21.97 -10.88 2.19
CA GLU A 24 22.58 -12.02 1.49
C GLU A 24 23.83 -11.60 0.70
N LEU A 25 23.72 -10.51 -0.09
CA LEU A 25 24.88 -10.00 -0.83
C LEU A 25 26.01 -9.56 0.09
N ASN A 26 25.71 -8.86 1.19
CA ASN A 26 26.72 -8.42 2.14
C ASN A 26 27.43 -9.60 2.81
N GLU A 27 26.73 -10.68 3.15
CA GLU A 27 27.32 -11.92 3.68
C GLU A 27 28.30 -12.54 2.68
N ILE A 28 27.93 -12.57 1.39
CA ILE A 28 28.80 -13.10 0.32
C ILE A 28 30.03 -12.20 0.15
N LEU A 29 29.85 -10.88 0.12
CA LEU A 29 30.95 -9.92 -0.04
C LEU A 29 31.90 -9.87 1.15
N ALA A 30 31.41 -10.20 2.35
CA ALA A 30 32.26 -10.30 3.57
C ALA A 30 33.20 -11.50 3.57
N ARG A 31 33.00 -12.51 2.71
CA ARG A 31 33.90 -13.65 2.57
C ARG A 31 35.26 -13.22 2.02
N PRO A 32 36.37 -13.84 2.46
CA PRO A 32 37.69 -13.56 1.90
C PRO A 32 37.72 -13.78 0.37
N ARG A 33 38.45 -12.94 -0.35
CA ARG A 33 38.61 -13.08 -1.80
C ARG A 33 39.28 -14.40 -2.23
N SER A 34 40.10 -14.96 -1.36
CA SER A 34 40.73 -16.28 -1.54
C SER A 34 39.74 -17.45 -1.43
N ASP A 35 38.50 -17.22 -0.96
CA ASP A 35 37.50 -18.27 -0.87
C ASP A 35 36.99 -18.64 -2.27
N SER A 36 37.25 -19.84 -2.71
CA SER A 36 36.83 -20.36 -4.02
C SER A 36 35.32 -20.42 -4.21
N TRP A 37 34.55 -20.41 -3.10
CA TRP A 37 33.10 -20.40 -3.14
C TRP A 37 32.51 -19.01 -3.38
N ARG A 38 33.23 -17.96 -3.03
CA ARG A 38 32.76 -16.59 -3.14
C ARG A 38 32.30 -16.23 -4.56
N THR A 39 33.11 -16.48 -5.56
CA THR A 39 32.78 -16.22 -6.98
C THR A 39 31.56 -17.02 -7.44
N ARG A 40 31.46 -18.28 -7.00
CA ARG A 40 30.28 -19.13 -7.30
C ARG A 40 29.01 -18.56 -6.66
N LEU A 41 29.09 -18.12 -5.40
CA LEU A 41 27.96 -17.52 -4.68
C LEU A 41 27.53 -16.19 -5.33
N LEU A 42 28.46 -15.32 -5.71
CA LEU A 42 28.14 -14.08 -6.45
C LEU A 42 27.43 -14.38 -7.79
N THR A 43 27.91 -15.35 -8.53
CA THR A 43 27.28 -15.76 -9.81
C THR A 43 25.89 -16.36 -9.59
N ALA A 44 25.71 -17.17 -8.56
CA ALA A 44 24.41 -17.73 -8.19
C ALA A 44 23.45 -16.64 -7.73
N PHE A 45 23.92 -15.69 -6.92
CA PHE A 45 23.11 -14.58 -6.45
C PHE A 45 22.70 -13.65 -7.61
N GLN A 46 23.60 -13.32 -8.54
CA GLN A 46 23.26 -12.58 -9.74
C GLN A 46 22.20 -13.32 -10.59
N THR A 47 22.31 -14.62 -10.72
CA THR A 47 21.31 -15.45 -11.41
C THR A 47 19.98 -15.40 -10.65
N LYS A 48 19.99 -15.47 -9.31
CA LYS A 48 18.79 -15.29 -8.50
C LYS A 48 18.14 -13.93 -8.77
N LEU A 49 18.90 -12.83 -8.78
CA LEU A 49 18.36 -11.49 -9.09
C LEU A 49 17.64 -11.46 -10.45
N SER A 50 18.20 -12.10 -11.48
CA SER A 50 17.61 -12.12 -12.83
C SER A 50 16.38 -13.01 -12.98
N GLN A 51 16.11 -13.86 -12.01
CA GLN A 51 14.93 -14.75 -11.99
C GLN A 51 13.76 -14.19 -11.19
N LEU A 52 13.98 -13.12 -10.41
CA LEU A 52 12.91 -12.48 -9.65
C LEU A 52 11.96 -11.76 -10.61
N THR A 53 10.66 -11.86 -10.31
CA THR A 53 9.60 -11.25 -11.11
C THR A 53 8.68 -10.44 -10.24
N PHE A 54 8.33 -9.26 -10.71
CA PHE A 54 7.59 -8.23 -9.97
C PHE A 54 6.34 -7.82 -10.72
N PHE A 55 5.25 -7.63 -9.98
CA PHE A 55 3.97 -7.23 -10.54
C PHE A 55 3.34 -6.10 -9.73
N ASP A 56 2.95 -5.02 -10.41
CA ASP A 56 2.19 -3.91 -9.84
C ASP A 56 0.82 -3.82 -10.56
N PRO A 57 -0.27 -4.24 -9.91
CA PRO A 57 -1.60 -4.24 -10.53
C PRO A 57 -2.29 -2.87 -10.56
N ALA A 58 -1.60 -1.80 -10.22
CA ALA A 58 -2.06 -0.41 -10.31
C ALA A 58 -0.86 0.53 -10.51
N CYS A 59 -0.04 0.25 -11.52
CA CYS A 59 1.33 0.75 -11.59
C CYS A 59 1.45 2.26 -11.87
N GLY A 60 0.38 2.93 -12.29
CA GLY A 60 0.43 4.35 -12.60
C GLY A 60 1.51 4.66 -13.63
N SER A 61 2.38 5.60 -13.32
CA SER A 61 3.58 5.94 -14.11
C SER A 61 4.77 4.99 -13.90
N GLY A 62 4.59 3.87 -13.22
CA GLY A 62 5.61 2.83 -13.04
C GLY A 62 6.62 3.09 -11.92
N ASN A 63 6.35 3.97 -10.97
CA ASN A 63 7.32 4.36 -9.95
C ASN A 63 7.83 3.19 -9.10
N PHE A 64 6.95 2.29 -8.65
CA PHE A 64 7.34 1.09 -7.91
C PHE A 64 8.22 0.17 -8.74
N LEU A 65 7.84 -0.08 -9.99
CA LEU A 65 8.57 -0.94 -10.90
C LEU A 65 9.95 -0.36 -11.24
N THR A 66 10.00 0.95 -11.50
CA THR A 66 11.24 1.66 -11.83
C THR A 66 12.24 1.67 -10.66
N GLU A 67 11.80 2.03 -9.44
CA GLU A 67 12.71 2.04 -8.28
C GLU A 67 13.14 0.62 -7.89
N THR A 68 12.28 -0.36 -8.06
CA THR A 68 12.64 -1.78 -7.87
C THR A 68 13.72 -2.20 -8.86
N TYR A 69 13.55 -1.86 -10.14
CA TYR A 69 14.58 -2.14 -11.17
C TYR A 69 15.92 -1.47 -10.81
N LEU A 70 15.91 -0.18 -10.47
CA LEU A 70 17.12 0.55 -10.08
C LEU A 70 17.80 -0.10 -8.87
N SER A 71 17.02 -0.52 -7.86
CA SER A 71 17.54 -1.17 -6.65
C SER A 71 18.21 -2.51 -6.97
N LEU A 72 17.59 -3.35 -7.81
CA LEU A 72 18.18 -4.63 -8.23
C LEU A 72 19.44 -4.42 -9.06
N ARG A 73 19.45 -3.45 -9.97
CA ARG A 73 20.61 -3.13 -10.80
C ARG A 73 21.78 -2.59 -9.97
N ARG A 74 21.50 -1.81 -8.90
CA ARG A 74 22.55 -1.39 -7.96
C ARG A 74 23.18 -2.59 -7.25
N LEU A 75 22.40 -3.58 -6.82
CA LEU A 75 22.94 -4.83 -6.24
C LEU A 75 23.78 -5.60 -7.28
N GLU A 76 23.31 -5.70 -8.52
CA GLU A 76 24.05 -6.34 -9.59
C GLU A 76 25.35 -5.57 -9.92
N ASN A 77 25.32 -4.25 -9.94
CA ASN A 77 26.52 -3.42 -10.15
C ASN A 77 27.57 -3.60 -9.04
N MET A 78 27.14 -3.85 -7.78
CA MET A 78 28.08 -4.21 -6.71
C MET A 78 28.80 -5.53 -6.99
N ILE A 79 28.12 -6.52 -7.55
CA ILE A 79 28.72 -7.80 -7.96
C ILE A 79 29.70 -7.58 -9.11
N ILE A 80 29.28 -6.84 -10.14
CA ILE A 80 30.11 -6.51 -11.31
C ILE A 80 31.38 -5.77 -10.88
N ALA A 81 31.25 -4.76 -10.00
CA ALA A 81 32.38 -4.01 -9.48
C ALA A 81 33.38 -4.87 -8.70
N ASP A 82 32.88 -5.83 -7.92
CA ASP A 82 33.75 -6.75 -7.18
C ASP A 82 34.51 -7.71 -8.11
N GLN A 83 33.82 -8.29 -9.12
CA GLN A 83 34.41 -9.19 -10.11
C GLN A 83 35.38 -8.47 -11.03
N THR A 84 35.11 -7.20 -11.41
CA THR A 84 35.99 -6.42 -12.26
C THR A 84 37.32 -6.10 -11.59
N LYS A 85 37.34 -5.89 -10.27
CA LYS A 85 38.59 -5.68 -9.51
C LYS A 85 39.51 -6.91 -9.54
N GLU A 86 38.96 -8.09 -9.74
CA GLU A 86 39.75 -9.35 -9.78
C GLU A 86 40.27 -9.69 -11.20
N SER A 87 39.61 -9.19 -12.27
CA SER A 87 39.79 -9.73 -13.61
C SER A 87 40.11 -8.66 -14.66
N LEU A 88 40.53 -7.44 -14.29
CA LEU A 88 40.81 -6.35 -15.26
C LEU A 88 41.69 -6.78 -16.43
N GLY A 89 42.66 -7.68 -16.25
CA GLY A 89 43.47 -8.22 -17.30
C GLY A 89 42.79 -9.28 -18.20
N GLN A 90 41.83 -10.04 -17.67
CA GLN A 90 41.17 -11.11 -18.43
C GLN A 90 39.92 -10.63 -19.18
N ILE A 91 39.24 -9.60 -18.66
CA ILE A 91 38.04 -9.00 -19.28
C ILE A 91 38.43 -8.30 -20.59
N VAL A 92 39.58 -7.59 -20.62
CA VAL A 92 40.13 -6.94 -21.81
C VAL A 92 40.56 -7.96 -22.86
N MET A 93 41.05 -9.15 -22.45
CA MET A 93 41.54 -10.20 -23.38
C MET A 93 40.40 -11.01 -24.03
N ARG A 94 39.17 -11.02 -23.50
CA ARG A 94 38.04 -11.80 -24.06
C ARG A 94 37.25 -11.08 -25.15
N GLY A 95 37.77 -9.96 -25.69
CA GLY A 95 37.18 -9.29 -26.85
C GLY A 95 35.76 -8.80 -26.57
N LEU A 96 35.62 -7.90 -25.63
CA LEU A 96 34.36 -7.25 -25.30
C LEU A 96 33.92 -6.29 -26.42
N GLY A 97 33.41 -6.88 -27.51
CA GLY A 97 32.57 -6.21 -28.47
C GLY A 97 31.12 -6.60 -28.21
N ALA A 98 30.28 -5.64 -28.14
CA ALA A 98 28.82 -5.67 -28.35
C ALA A 98 27.91 -6.45 -27.35
N ASP A 99 28.29 -7.57 -26.78
CA ASP A 99 27.45 -8.37 -25.89
C ASP A 99 28.15 -8.62 -24.54
N PHE A 100 28.12 -7.62 -23.64
CA PHE A 100 28.57 -7.84 -22.27
C PHE A 100 27.56 -8.76 -21.55
N ALA A 101 27.86 -10.07 -21.55
CA ALA A 101 27.07 -11.09 -20.90
C ALA A 101 27.01 -10.98 -19.35
N GLY A 102 27.56 -9.91 -18.80
CA GLY A 102 27.65 -9.68 -17.36
C GLY A 102 26.38 -9.10 -16.72
N ILE A 103 25.49 -8.48 -17.49
CA ILE A 103 24.26 -7.89 -16.99
C ILE A 103 23.13 -8.89 -17.20
N LYS A 104 22.44 -9.31 -16.14
CA LYS A 104 21.36 -10.27 -16.16
C LYS A 104 20.00 -9.70 -15.76
N VAL A 105 19.99 -8.67 -14.92
CA VAL A 105 18.76 -7.99 -14.49
C VAL A 105 18.21 -7.16 -15.63
N SER A 106 16.95 -7.39 -16.01
CA SER A 106 16.29 -6.79 -17.17
C SER A 106 14.91 -6.23 -16.80
N ILE A 107 14.47 -5.21 -17.51
CA ILE A 107 13.10 -4.68 -17.37
C ILE A 107 12.03 -5.69 -17.77
N SER A 108 12.36 -6.77 -18.45
CA SER A 108 11.43 -7.88 -18.77
C SER A 108 10.96 -8.69 -17.55
N GLN A 109 11.54 -8.47 -16.38
CA GLN A 109 11.11 -9.04 -15.10
C GLN A 109 9.90 -8.31 -14.49
N PHE A 110 9.47 -7.18 -15.10
CA PHE A 110 8.50 -6.27 -14.54
C PHE A 110 7.18 -6.28 -15.30
N TYR A 111 6.11 -6.50 -14.56
CA TYR A 111 4.75 -6.60 -15.04
C TYR A 111 3.87 -5.54 -14.37
N GLY A 112 2.89 -5.01 -15.09
CA GLY A 112 1.98 -4.01 -14.53
C GLY A 112 0.62 -3.98 -15.23
N ILE A 113 -0.38 -3.51 -14.51
CA ILE A 113 -1.68 -3.13 -15.06
C ILE A 113 -1.92 -1.66 -14.69
N GLU A 114 -2.40 -0.89 -15.65
CA GLU A 114 -2.83 0.49 -15.43
C GLU A 114 -4.07 0.78 -16.29
N ILE A 115 -5.04 1.48 -15.73
CA ILE A 115 -6.29 1.78 -16.43
C ILE A 115 -6.16 2.91 -17.45
N ASN A 116 -5.13 3.73 -17.32
CA ASN A 116 -4.88 4.90 -18.18
C ASN A 116 -3.79 4.58 -19.19
N ASP A 117 -4.10 4.60 -20.48
CA ASP A 117 -3.21 4.30 -21.61
C ASP A 117 -1.95 5.22 -21.64
N PHE A 118 -2.15 6.50 -21.35
CA PHE A 118 -1.04 7.45 -21.27
C PHE A 118 -0.07 7.08 -20.14
N ALA A 119 -0.60 6.69 -18.96
CA ALA A 119 0.22 6.26 -17.84
C ALA A 119 0.99 4.96 -18.15
N VAL A 120 0.38 4.01 -18.90
CA VAL A 120 1.07 2.83 -19.43
C VAL A 120 2.30 3.21 -20.25
N THR A 121 2.13 4.18 -21.17
CA THR A 121 3.22 4.67 -22.02
C THR A 121 4.32 5.33 -21.18
N VAL A 122 3.95 6.15 -20.20
CA VAL A 122 4.89 6.79 -19.27
C VAL A 122 5.66 5.74 -18.46
N ALA A 123 5.00 4.72 -17.93
CA ALA A 123 5.62 3.66 -17.15
C ALA A 123 6.65 2.85 -17.96
N LYS A 124 6.32 2.48 -19.20
CA LYS A 124 7.26 1.82 -20.11
C LYS A 124 8.48 2.69 -20.39
N THR A 125 8.24 3.97 -20.68
CA THR A 125 9.31 4.94 -20.95
C THR A 125 10.20 5.15 -19.73
N ALA A 126 9.62 5.25 -18.53
CA ALA A 126 10.38 5.39 -17.29
C ALA A 126 11.31 4.20 -17.04
N LEU A 127 10.85 2.97 -17.29
CA LEU A 127 11.69 1.77 -17.18
C LEU A 127 12.82 1.76 -18.22
N TRP A 128 12.58 2.17 -19.45
CA TRP A 128 13.65 2.31 -20.46
C TRP A 128 14.68 3.37 -20.08
N ILE A 129 14.25 4.51 -19.53
CA ILE A 129 15.16 5.53 -19.04
C ILE A 129 16.01 4.98 -17.90
N ALA A 130 15.40 4.27 -16.95
CA ALA A 130 16.10 3.64 -15.84
C ALA A 130 17.11 2.59 -16.33
N GLU A 131 16.74 1.78 -17.33
CA GLU A 131 17.65 0.82 -17.97
C GLU A 131 18.86 1.54 -18.59
N SER A 132 18.62 2.61 -19.36
CA SER A 132 19.70 3.41 -19.95
C SER A 132 20.62 4.06 -18.90
N GLN A 133 20.05 4.57 -17.79
CA GLN A 133 20.82 5.13 -16.68
C GLN A 133 21.73 4.09 -16.03
N MET A 134 21.18 2.90 -15.74
CA MET A 134 21.94 1.83 -15.11
C MET A 134 22.99 1.20 -16.04
N MET A 135 22.76 1.22 -17.34
CA MET A 135 23.79 0.84 -18.32
C MET A 135 25.00 1.80 -18.29
N LYS A 136 24.75 3.11 -18.26
CA LYS A 136 25.82 4.11 -18.11
C LYS A 136 26.59 3.97 -16.79
N GLU A 137 25.89 3.67 -15.71
CA GLU A 137 26.53 3.41 -14.41
C GLU A 137 27.44 2.18 -14.50
N THR A 138 26.98 1.11 -15.15
CA THR A 138 27.78 -0.11 -15.37
C THR A 138 28.99 0.19 -16.25
N GLU A 139 28.84 0.96 -17.36
CA GLU A 139 29.98 1.41 -18.19
C GLU A 139 31.07 2.11 -17.38
N THR A 140 30.66 2.96 -16.43
CA THR A 140 31.62 3.66 -15.55
C THR A 140 32.36 2.66 -14.65
N ILE A 141 31.68 1.64 -14.14
CA ILE A 141 32.27 0.61 -13.27
C ILE A 141 33.29 -0.25 -14.01
N ILE A 142 32.94 -0.69 -15.22
CA ILE A 142 33.85 -1.57 -16.01
C ILE A 142 34.85 -0.82 -16.86
N SER A 143 34.72 0.52 -17.00
CA SER A 143 35.54 1.39 -17.85
C SER A 143 35.54 1.00 -19.34
N ILE A 144 34.43 0.42 -19.82
CA ILE A 144 34.24 -0.03 -21.19
C ILE A 144 32.89 0.46 -21.70
N PRO A 145 32.81 1.07 -22.91
CA PRO A 145 31.53 1.45 -23.48
C PRO A 145 30.71 0.20 -23.85
N LEU A 146 29.46 0.19 -23.43
CA LEU A 146 28.49 -0.87 -23.77
C LEU A 146 27.68 -0.40 -24.99
N ASN A 147 27.64 -1.20 -26.04
CA ASN A 147 26.74 -0.98 -27.17
C ASN A 147 25.29 -1.26 -26.77
N PHE A 148 24.70 -0.33 -26.00
CA PHE A 148 23.32 -0.43 -25.58
C PHE A 148 22.40 0.13 -26.66
N LEU A 149 21.62 -0.75 -27.28
CA LEU A 149 20.48 -0.33 -28.10
C LEU A 149 19.25 -0.32 -27.20
N PRO A 150 18.74 0.87 -26.81
CA PRO A 150 17.48 0.97 -26.08
C PRO A 150 16.37 0.31 -26.87
N LEU A 151 15.35 -0.23 -26.18
CA LEU A 151 14.15 -0.86 -26.76
C LEU A 151 14.30 -2.32 -27.23
N LYS A 152 15.40 -3.00 -26.93
CA LYS A 152 15.49 -4.48 -27.15
C LYS A 152 14.69 -5.27 -26.11
N THR A 153 14.57 -4.73 -24.92
CA THR A 153 13.79 -5.32 -23.80
C THR A 153 12.50 -4.56 -23.58
N ASN A 154 11.46 -5.24 -23.14
CA ASN A 154 10.16 -4.63 -22.85
C ASN A 154 9.68 -5.05 -21.47
N ALA A 155 9.18 -4.07 -20.72
CA ALA A 155 8.36 -4.35 -19.55
C ALA A 155 6.93 -4.73 -20.00
N TYR A 156 6.32 -5.65 -19.28
CA TYR A 156 4.97 -6.15 -19.60
C TYR A 156 3.91 -5.34 -18.86
N ILE A 157 3.69 -4.10 -19.32
CA ILE A 157 2.66 -3.23 -18.75
C ILE A 157 1.48 -3.19 -19.70
N MET A 158 0.29 -3.53 -19.19
CA MET A 158 -0.94 -3.60 -19.98
C MET A 158 -1.94 -2.56 -19.49
N GLU A 159 -2.65 -1.96 -20.46
CA GLU A 159 -3.82 -1.16 -20.19
C GLU A 159 -4.99 -2.07 -19.79
N GLY A 160 -5.66 -1.74 -18.68
CA GLY A 160 -6.82 -2.48 -18.23
C GLY A 160 -7.26 -2.14 -16.81
N ASN A 161 -8.45 -2.62 -16.47
CA ASN A 161 -8.93 -2.57 -15.08
C ASN A 161 -8.47 -3.82 -14.32
N ALA A 162 -7.56 -3.65 -13.36
CA ALA A 162 -6.98 -4.74 -12.60
C ALA A 162 -8.02 -5.60 -11.87
N LEU A 163 -9.14 -5.02 -11.43
CA LEU A 163 -10.21 -5.77 -10.76
C LEU A 163 -10.99 -6.69 -11.70
N ARG A 164 -11.00 -6.39 -13.01
CA ARG A 164 -11.71 -7.17 -14.05
C ARG A 164 -10.79 -8.09 -14.84
N THR A 165 -9.49 -7.75 -14.89
CA THR A 165 -8.50 -8.51 -15.66
C THR A 165 -8.11 -9.78 -14.91
N ASP A 166 -7.97 -10.89 -15.62
CA ASP A 166 -7.33 -12.09 -15.09
C ASP A 166 -5.80 -11.88 -15.05
N TRP A 167 -5.22 -11.84 -13.88
CA TRP A 167 -3.79 -11.61 -13.69
C TRP A 167 -2.91 -12.73 -14.25
N GLU A 168 -3.43 -13.95 -14.35
CA GLU A 168 -2.72 -15.07 -14.95
C GLU A 168 -2.39 -14.82 -16.45
N THR A 169 -3.18 -14.00 -17.13
CA THR A 169 -2.92 -13.61 -18.53
C THR A 169 -1.78 -12.60 -18.66
N ILE A 170 -1.42 -11.91 -17.58
CA ILE A 170 -0.35 -10.92 -17.54
C ILE A 170 0.97 -11.57 -17.15
N VAL A 171 0.96 -12.28 -16.04
CA VAL A 171 2.11 -13.00 -15.52
C VAL A 171 1.66 -14.34 -14.94
N PRO A 172 2.20 -15.49 -15.40
CA PRO A 172 1.86 -16.76 -14.80
C PRO A 172 2.27 -16.84 -13.33
N LYS A 173 1.39 -17.35 -12.46
CA LYS A 173 1.69 -17.59 -11.02
C LYS A 173 2.99 -18.36 -10.81
N SER A 174 3.31 -19.26 -11.73
CA SER A 174 4.52 -20.08 -11.67
C SER A 174 5.82 -19.28 -11.77
N LYS A 175 5.78 -18.05 -12.30
CA LYS A 175 6.95 -17.19 -12.52
C LYS A 175 7.03 -16.05 -11.52
N LEU A 176 5.90 -15.66 -10.89
CA LEU A 176 5.84 -14.49 -10.05
C LEU A 176 6.43 -14.72 -8.66
N ASN A 177 7.15 -13.72 -8.14
CA ASN A 177 7.69 -13.70 -6.79
C ASN A 177 7.05 -12.64 -5.90
N TYR A 178 6.82 -11.44 -6.43
CA TYR A 178 6.37 -10.29 -5.63
C TYR A 178 5.25 -9.51 -6.32
N ILE A 179 4.23 -9.16 -5.54
CA ILE A 179 3.18 -8.20 -5.91
C ILE A 179 3.33 -7.00 -5.00
N MET A 180 3.34 -5.80 -5.59
CA MET A 180 3.50 -4.57 -4.82
C MET A 180 2.81 -3.42 -5.53
N GLY A 181 2.48 -2.36 -4.79
CA GLY A 181 1.92 -1.17 -5.41
C GLY A 181 1.18 -0.26 -4.43
N ASN A 182 0.63 0.78 -5.02
CA ASN A 182 -0.24 1.74 -4.33
C ASN A 182 -1.59 1.81 -5.07
N PRO A 183 -2.47 0.81 -4.88
CA PRO A 183 -3.77 0.80 -5.51
C PRO A 183 -4.63 2.00 -5.11
N PRO A 184 -5.63 2.39 -5.90
CA PRO A 184 -6.45 3.54 -5.60
C PRO A 184 -7.30 3.34 -4.35
N PHE A 185 -7.35 4.37 -3.48
CA PHE A 185 -8.17 4.43 -2.29
C PHE A 185 -9.46 5.18 -2.59
N LEU A 186 -10.59 4.61 -2.21
CA LEU A 186 -11.87 5.29 -2.31
C LEU A 186 -12.85 4.66 -1.31
N GLY A 187 -13.19 5.40 -0.26
CA GLY A 187 -14.15 4.91 0.72
C GLY A 187 -15.51 4.61 0.10
N GLY A 188 -16.21 3.59 0.59
CA GLY A 188 -17.45 3.05 0.02
C GLY A 188 -18.53 4.08 -0.30
N MET A 189 -18.64 5.16 0.50
CA MET A 189 -19.60 6.24 0.26
C MET A 189 -19.31 7.08 -0.99
N TYR A 190 -18.05 7.10 -1.44
CA TYR A 190 -17.62 7.90 -2.59
C TYR A 190 -17.51 7.10 -3.88
N MET A 191 -17.65 5.77 -3.81
CA MET A 191 -17.61 4.90 -4.97
C MET A 191 -18.84 5.09 -5.86
N SER A 192 -18.61 5.07 -7.17
CA SER A 192 -19.68 4.95 -8.16
C SER A 192 -20.36 3.56 -8.06
N GLU A 193 -21.55 3.42 -8.60
CA GLU A 193 -22.24 2.11 -8.64
C GLU A 193 -21.46 1.06 -9.45
N ILE A 194 -20.68 1.47 -10.44
CA ILE A 194 -19.79 0.58 -11.18
C ILE A 194 -18.71 0.02 -10.25
N GLN A 195 -18.03 0.86 -9.48
CA GLN A 195 -16.99 0.46 -8.54
C GLN A 195 -17.55 -0.41 -7.40
N LYS A 196 -18.72 -0.06 -6.88
CA LYS A 196 -19.41 -0.92 -5.89
C LYS A 196 -19.78 -2.27 -6.49
N GLY A 197 -20.19 -2.31 -7.76
CA GLY A 197 -20.46 -3.55 -8.49
C GLY A 197 -19.21 -4.42 -8.62
N GLU A 198 -18.05 -3.82 -8.91
CA GLU A 198 -16.76 -4.51 -8.95
C GLU A 198 -16.40 -5.14 -7.59
N ILE A 199 -16.50 -4.36 -6.51
CA ILE A 199 -16.22 -4.89 -5.16
C ILE A 199 -17.20 -6.03 -4.80
N ARG A 200 -18.51 -5.87 -5.07
CA ARG A 200 -19.49 -6.94 -4.82
C ARG A 200 -19.18 -8.21 -5.62
N SER A 201 -18.68 -8.09 -6.85
CA SER A 201 -18.30 -9.26 -7.66
C SER A 201 -17.06 -9.98 -7.14
N ILE A 202 -16.15 -9.26 -6.50
CA ILE A 202 -14.92 -9.81 -5.88
C ILE A 202 -15.24 -10.46 -4.52
N PHE A 203 -16.24 -9.97 -3.82
CA PHE A 203 -16.69 -10.48 -2.51
C PHE A 203 -18.13 -10.99 -2.58
N PRO A 204 -18.45 -12.04 -3.36
CA PRO A 204 -19.83 -12.45 -3.63
C PRO A 204 -20.59 -12.89 -2.37
N ASP A 205 -19.89 -13.50 -1.40
CA ASP A 205 -20.48 -14.07 -0.20
C ASP A 205 -20.37 -13.15 1.02
N VAL A 206 -19.92 -11.89 0.82
CA VAL A 206 -19.69 -10.95 1.92
C VAL A 206 -20.78 -9.88 1.94
N THR A 207 -21.66 -9.98 2.94
CA THR A 207 -22.69 -8.97 3.16
C THR A 207 -22.06 -7.63 3.51
N GLY A 208 -22.49 -6.54 2.84
CA GLY A 208 -21.95 -5.20 3.07
C GLY A 208 -20.65 -4.90 2.35
N ALA A 209 -20.16 -5.78 1.47
CA ALA A 209 -18.91 -5.55 0.73
C ALA A 209 -18.88 -4.23 -0.07
N GLY A 210 -20.04 -3.74 -0.54
CA GLY A 210 -20.10 -2.44 -1.23
C GLY A 210 -19.78 -1.21 -0.37
N GLU A 211 -19.60 -1.37 0.93
CA GLU A 211 -19.18 -0.33 1.85
C GLU A 211 -17.64 -0.34 2.11
N PHE A 212 -16.96 -1.37 1.62
CA PHE A 212 -15.51 -1.47 1.76
C PHE A 212 -14.79 -0.33 1.03
N ASP A 213 -13.57 -0.03 1.46
CA ASP A 213 -12.68 0.82 0.66
C ASP A 213 -12.31 0.09 -0.65
N TYR A 214 -12.26 0.81 -1.76
CA TYR A 214 -12.02 0.25 -3.08
C TYR A 214 -10.70 -0.55 -3.17
N VAL A 215 -9.69 -0.16 -2.39
CA VAL A 215 -8.40 -0.86 -2.31
C VAL A 215 -8.53 -2.33 -1.89
N THR A 216 -9.59 -2.69 -1.15
CA THR A 216 -9.82 -4.08 -0.70
C THR A 216 -9.95 -5.07 -1.85
N GLY A 217 -10.41 -4.62 -3.02
CA GLY A 217 -10.48 -5.43 -4.23
C GLY A 217 -9.11 -5.95 -4.67
N TRP A 218 -8.05 -5.14 -4.57
CA TRP A 218 -6.68 -5.56 -4.90
C TRP A 218 -6.14 -6.59 -3.91
N TYR A 219 -6.44 -6.42 -2.62
CA TYR A 219 -6.07 -7.42 -1.60
C TYR A 219 -6.72 -8.77 -1.89
N CYS A 220 -8.02 -8.79 -2.18
CA CYS A 220 -8.74 -10.04 -2.46
C CYS A 220 -8.18 -10.71 -3.71
N LYS A 221 -8.05 -9.98 -4.82
CA LYS A 221 -7.47 -10.51 -6.06
C LYS A 221 -6.04 -11.00 -5.88
N ALA A 222 -5.20 -10.25 -5.16
CA ALA A 222 -3.84 -10.70 -4.86
C ALA A 222 -3.87 -12.01 -4.06
N THR A 223 -4.74 -12.09 -3.06
CA THR A 223 -4.89 -13.26 -2.20
C THR A 223 -5.35 -14.50 -2.98
N GLU A 224 -6.32 -14.35 -3.88
CA GLU A 224 -6.74 -15.43 -4.79
C GLU A 224 -5.59 -15.86 -5.72
N TYR A 225 -4.84 -14.88 -6.21
CA TYR A 225 -3.76 -15.11 -7.15
C TYR A 225 -2.57 -15.86 -6.52
N ILE A 226 -2.21 -15.58 -5.26
CA ILE A 226 -1.07 -16.21 -4.56
C ILE A 226 -1.37 -17.62 -4.03
N SER A 227 -2.29 -18.35 -4.64
CA SER A 227 -2.93 -19.56 -4.10
C SER A 227 -2.02 -20.73 -3.70
N SER A 228 -0.76 -20.81 -4.13
CA SER A 228 0.04 -22.04 -3.91
C SER A 228 1.56 -21.90 -3.88
N LYS A 229 2.13 -20.70 -3.95
CA LYS A 229 3.58 -20.48 -3.99
C LYS A 229 4.00 -19.36 -3.06
N ASN A 230 5.31 -19.31 -2.78
CA ASN A 230 5.94 -18.24 -1.98
C ASN A 230 5.91 -16.88 -2.73
N ILE A 231 4.70 -16.40 -3.08
CA ILE A 231 4.50 -15.06 -3.61
C ILE A 231 4.15 -14.18 -2.42
N HIS A 232 4.92 -13.12 -2.25
CA HIS A 232 4.69 -12.12 -1.20
C HIS A 232 4.09 -10.86 -1.81
N CYS A 233 3.12 -10.29 -1.10
CA CYS A 233 2.40 -9.10 -1.53
C CYS A 233 2.63 -7.97 -0.53
N ALA A 234 2.67 -6.71 -1.03
CA ALA A 234 2.63 -5.55 -0.16
C ALA A 234 1.93 -4.37 -0.84
N PHE A 235 0.92 -3.83 -0.19
CA PHE A 235 0.18 -2.68 -0.69
C PHE A 235 0.18 -1.52 0.29
N VAL A 236 0.20 -0.32 -0.28
CA VAL A 236 -0.18 0.90 0.43
C VAL A 236 -1.70 0.98 0.47
N SER A 237 -2.26 1.43 1.57
CA SER A 237 -3.71 1.52 1.76
C SER A 237 -4.06 2.65 2.71
N THR A 238 -5.33 3.04 2.73
CA THR A 238 -5.84 3.86 3.82
C THR A 238 -5.88 3.04 5.12
N ASN A 239 -5.80 3.72 6.26
CA ASN A 239 -5.92 3.07 7.57
C ASN A 239 -7.32 2.47 7.82
N SER A 240 -8.30 2.77 6.99
CA SER A 240 -9.66 2.22 7.06
C SER A 240 -9.70 0.68 7.00
N ILE A 241 -8.75 0.04 6.29
CA ILE A 241 -8.66 -1.42 6.23
C ILE A 241 -8.22 -2.06 7.55
N CYS A 242 -7.64 -1.28 8.46
CA CYS A 242 -7.14 -1.73 9.77
C CYS A 242 -7.89 -1.09 10.94
N GLN A 243 -8.90 -0.26 10.66
CA GLN A 243 -9.71 0.44 11.65
C GLN A 243 -11.18 0.47 11.22
N GLY A 244 -12.07 0.51 12.19
CA GLY A 244 -13.51 0.60 11.92
C GLY A 244 -14.20 -0.74 11.65
N SER A 245 -15.42 -0.67 11.13
CA SER A 245 -16.31 -1.83 11.00
C SER A 245 -15.89 -2.81 9.91
N GLN A 246 -15.26 -2.34 8.83
CA GLN A 246 -14.88 -3.21 7.72
C GLN A 246 -13.74 -4.18 8.04
N VAL A 247 -12.92 -3.90 9.08
CA VAL A 247 -11.77 -4.74 9.46
C VAL A 247 -12.18 -6.19 9.67
N ILE A 248 -13.25 -6.41 10.41
CA ILE A 248 -13.72 -7.76 10.73
C ILE A 248 -14.13 -8.49 9.46
N THR A 249 -15.05 -7.90 8.72
CA THR A 249 -15.65 -8.57 7.55
C THR A 249 -14.60 -8.80 6.46
N PHE A 250 -13.74 -7.83 6.21
CA PHE A 250 -12.69 -7.91 5.20
C PHE A 250 -11.57 -8.89 5.58
N TRP A 251 -10.92 -8.69 6.74
CA TRP A 251 -9.78 -9.54 7.12
C TRP A 251 -10.20 -10.95 7.53
N LYS A 252 -11.38 -11.12 8.14
CA LYS A 252 -11.91 -12.44 8.46
C LYS A 252 -12.09 -13.26 7.18
N TYR A 253 -12.64 -12.64 6.12
CA TYR A 253 -12.77 -13.28 4.81
C TYR A 253 -11.41 -13.72 4.25
N LEU A 254 -10.39 -12.84 4.23
CA LEU A 254 -9.07 -13.18 3.71
C LEU A 254 -8.36 -14.26 4.55
N ILE A 255 -8.46 -14.18 5.87
CA ILE A 255 -7.75 -15.09 6.78
C ILE A 255 -8.42 -16.47 6.80
N GLU A 256 -9.75 -16.54 6.89
CA GLU A 256 -10.47 -17.81 7.00
C GLU A 256 -10.55 -18.55 5.66
N HIS A 257 -10.78 -17.84 4.53
CA HIS A 257 -10.88 -18.47 3.21
C HIS A 257 -9.53 -18.76 2.56
N TYR A 258 -8.57 -17.83 2.71
CA TYR A 258 -7.32 -17.91 1.96
C TYR A 258 -6.09 -18.12 2.83
N HIS A 259 -6.24 -18.19 4.15
CA HIS A 259 -5.14 -18.39 5.11
C HIS A 259 -4.02 -17.35 4.97
N VAL A 260 -4.40 -16.08 4.80
CA VAL A 260 -3.47 -14.95 4.69
C VAL A 260 -2.86 -14.64 6.05
N HIS A 261 -1.56 -14.35 6.04
CA HIS A 261 -0.78 -13.86 7.19
C HIS A 261 -0.19 -12.50 6.86
N ILE A 262 -0.12 -11.62 7.85
CA ILE A 262 0.57 -10.33 7.72
C ILE A 262 2.03 -10.54 8.08
N ASP A 263 2.92 -10.38 7.10
CA ASP A 263 4.37 -10.60 7.25
C ASP A 263 5.05 -9.36 7.83
N PHE A 264 4.62 -8.19 7.38
CA PHE A 264 5.04 -6.90 7.95
C PHE A 264 3.95 -5.85 7.79
N ALA A 265 4.00 -4.81 8.62
CA ALA A 265 3.11 -3.68 8.46
C ALA A 265 3.73 -2.38 8.98
N TYR A 266 3.34 -1.25 8.38
CA TYR A 266 3.53 0.09 8.95
C TYR A 266 2.25 0.55 9.61
N THR A 267 2.34 0.95 10.88
CA THR A 267 1.24 1.60 11.59
C THR A 267 0.88 2.93 10.91
N PRO A 268 -0.33 3.48 11.12
CA PRO A 268 -0.79 4.66 10.42
C PRO A 268 0.20 5.81 10.43
N PHE A 269 0.51 6.34 9.25
CA PHE A 269 1.36 7.50 9.04
C PHE A 269 0.74 8.45 8.01
N VAL A 270 1.16 9.71 8.04
CA VAL A 270 0.66 10.72 7.10
C VAL A 270 1.34 10.51 5.75
N TRP A 271 0.52 10.29 4.71
CA TRP A 271 1.01 10.19 3.34
C TRP A 271 1.30 11.59 2.79
N ASN A 272 2.58 11.87 2.57
CA ASN A 272 2.99 13.11 1.92
C ASN A 272 3.00 12.89 0.41
N SER A 273 2.01 13.46 -0.30
CA SER A 273 2.09 13.59 -1.74
C SER A 273 2.77 14.90 -2.11
N GLU A 274 3.58 14.91 -3.16
CA GLU A 274 4.22 16.13 -3.66
C GLU A 274 3.23 17.09 -4.37
N ALA A 275 1.93 16.79 -4.34
CA ALA A 275 0.88 17.61 -4.93
C ALA A 275 0.57 18.86 -4.09
N LYS A 276 0.34 20.00 -4.76
CA LYS A 276 0.12 21.32 -4.13
C LYS A 276 -1.12 21.44 -3.23
N SER A 277 -2.08 20.52 -3.27
CA SER A 277 -3.24 20.47 -2.39
C SER A 277 -3.21 19.17 -1.56
N GLN A 278 -2.69 19.24 -0.35
CA GLN A 278 -2.52 18.10 0.52
C GLN A 278 -3.81 17.79 1.30
N ALA A 279 -4.60 16.85 0.83
CA ALA A 279 -5.44 16.08 1.75
C ALA A 279 -4.50 15.17 2.56
N LYS A 280 -4.39 15.40 3.88
CA LYS A 280 -3.64 14.54 4.81
C LYS A 280 -4.37 13.20 4.93
N VAL A 281 -3.98 12.22 4.12
CA VAL A 281 -4.52 10.86 4.20
C VAL A 281 -3.62 10.04 5.12
N HIS A 282 -4.22 9.39 6.11
CA HIS A 282 -3.51 8.42 6.94
C HIS A 282 -3.44 7.09 6.19
N CYS A 283 -2.24 6.69 5.84
CA CYS A 283 -1.97 5.43 5.15
C CYS A 283 -1.34 4.41 6.08
N VAL A 284 -1.51 3.16 5.69
CA VAL A 284 -0.82 1.99 6.24
C VAL A 284 -0.13 1.27 5.09
N ILE A 285 0.88 0.49 5.39
CA ILE A 285 1.45 -0.47 4.45
C ILE A 285 1.27 -1.85 5.07
N VAL A 286 0.76 -2.80 4.30
CA VAL A 286 0.57 -4.16 4.76
C VAL A 286 1.21 -5.11 3.77
N GLY A 287 2.23 -5.82 4.24
CA GLY A 287 2.84 -6.94 3.53
C GLY A 287 2.23 -8.24 4.03
N PHE A 288 1.84 -9.11 3.10
CA PHE A 288 1.13 -10.35 3.42
C PHE A 288 1.48 -11.47 2.46
N SER A 289 1.31 -12.70 2.94
CA SER A 289 1.49 -13.91 2.17
C SER A 289 0.57 -15.02 2.69
N ARG A 290 0.62 -16.19 2.05
CA ARG A 290 -0.06 -17.40 2.55
C ARG A 290 0.91 -18.35 3.25
N THR A 291 2.18 -18.06 3.23
CA THR A 291 3.21 -18.88 3.86
C THR A 291 3.56 -18.28 5.22
N MET A 292 3.21 -19.00 6.27
CA MET A 292 3.53 -18.55 7.63
C MET A 292 5.04 -18.58 7.85
N SER A 293 5.65 -17.40 7.92
CA SER A 293 7.02 -17.25 8.43
C SER A 293 6.95 -17.23 9.96
N SER A 294 7.22 -18.36 10.59
CA SER A 294 7.15 -18.47 12.05
C SER A 294 8.07 -17.44 12.72
N ASN A 295 7.48 -16.62 13.59
CA ASN A 295 8.15 -15.68 14.49
C ASN A 295 9.02 -14.58 13.86
N ASN A 296 8.75 -14.14 12.62
CA ASN A 296 9.58 -13.15 11.95
C ASN A 296 8.78 -11.98 11.32
N CYS A 297 7.62 -11.67 11.87
CA CYS A 297 6.85 -10.52 11.40
C CYS A 297 7.46 -9.21 11.90
N ARG A 298 7.42 -8.17 11.07
CA ARG A 298 7.99 -6.85 11.38
C ARG A 298 6.91 -5.78 11.45
N LEU A 299 6.65 -5.22 12.62
CA LEU A 299 5.71 -4.12 12.81
C LEU A 299 6.47 -2.81 12.93
N PHE A 300 6.35 -1.96 11.91
CA PHE A 300 7.02 -0.67 11.81
C PHE A 300 6.15 0.44 12.41
N SER A 301 6.78 1.33 13.16
CA SER A 301 6.18 2.59 13.59
C SER A 301 6.17 3.62 12.45
N SER A 302 5.41 4.70 12.61
CA SER A 302 5.44 5.86 11.70
C SER A 302 6.83 6.49 11.54
N ALA A 303 7.71 6.32 12.54
CA ALA A 303 9.10 6.80 12.51
C ALA A 303 10.07 5.84 11.80
N GLY A 304 9.62 4.69 11.31
CA GLY A 304 10.43 3.71 10.58
C GLY A 304 11.16 2.69 11.46
N ASN A 305 11.11 2.81 12.79
CA ASN A 305 11.61 1.77 13.67
C ASN A 305 10.65 0.58 13.68
N TYR A 306 11.16 -0.65 13.74
CA TYR A 306 10.30 -1.82 13.80
C TYR A 306 10.51 -2.65 15.06
N LYS A 307 9.45 -3.34 15.45
CA LYS A 307 9.43 -4.39 16.44
C LYS A 307 9.25 -5.73 15.74
N GLN A 308 10.05 -6.72 16.12
CA GLN A 308 9.83 -8.10 15.68
C GLN A 308 8.69 -8.72 16.49
N CYS A 309 7.75 -9.35 15.81
CA CYS A 309 6.54 -9.92 16.38
C CYS A 309 6.39 -11.38 15.95
N ALA A 310 5.74 -12.17 16.77
CA ALA A 310 5.33 -13.52 16.38
C ALA A 310 4.18 -13.50 15.37
N GLN A 311 3.29 -12.52 15.50
CA GLN A 311 2.12 -12.34 14.64
C GLN A 311 1.69 -10.87 14.65
N ILE A 312 1.17 -10.40 13.52
CA ILE A 312 0.53 -9.08 13.42
C ILE A 312 -0.96 -9.28 13.19
N SER A 313 -1.77 -8.67 14.06
CA SER A 313 -3.24 -8.71 13.90
C SER A 313 -3.70 -7.75 12.79
N PRO A 314 -4.92 -7.91 12.25
CA PRO A 314 -5.52 -6.98 11.29
C PRO A 314 -5.64 -5.53 11.78
N TYR A 315 -5.55 -5.31 13.08
CA TYR A 315 -5.53 -3.97 13.71
C TYR A 315 -4.12 -3.36 13.78
N LEU A 316 -3.14 -4.01 13.14
CA LEU A 316 -1.72 -3.64 13.15
C LEU A 316 -1.14 -3.56 14.57
N THR A 317 -1.41 -4.57 15.36
CA THR A 317 -0.87 -4.76 16.71
C THR A 317 -0.13 -6.10 16.82
N ASP A 318 0.90 -6.13 17.68
CA ASP A 318 1.58 -7.36 18.06
C ASP A 318 0.68 -8.16 19.02
N SER A 319 -0.25 -8.88 18.43
CA SER A 319 -1.23 -9.68 19.19
C SER A 319 -1.78 -10.81 18.31
N PRO A 320 -2.36 -11.86 18.91
CA PRO A 320 -3.11 -12.86 18.15
C PRO A 320 -4.23 -12.23 17.32
N VAL A 321 -4.62 -12.92 16.25
CA VAL A 321 -5.77 -12.50 15.43
C VAL A 321 -7.05 -12.69 16.25
N VAL A 322 -7.62 -11.60 16.69
CA VAL A 322 -8.91 -11.54 17.39
C VAL A 322 -9.78 -10.52 16.70
N PHE A 323 -11.00 -10.92 16.31
CA PHE A 323 -11.95 -10.01 15.71
C PHE A 323 -12.91 -9.45 16.76
N VAL A 324 -12.96 -8.12 16.86
CA VAL A 324 -13.84 -7.41 17.79
C VAL A 324 -15.18 -7.12 17.10
N GLU A 325 -16.11 -8.04 17.22
CA GLU A 325 -17.43 -7.91 16.59
C GLU A 325 -18.26 -6.76 17.19
N SER A 326 -19.05 -6.10 16.34
CA SER A 326 -20.00 -5.10 16.79
C SER A 326 -21.08 -5.74 17.68
N ARG A 327 -21.33 -5.17 18.84
CA ARG A 327 -22.32 -5.70 19.82
C ARG A 327 -23.26 -4.59 20.26
N SER A 328 -24.52 -4.96 20.45
CA SER A 328 -25.55 -4.09 21.02
C SER A 328 -25.54 -4.08 22.54
N THR A 329 -24.85 -5.05 23.18
CA THR A 329 -24.73 -5.17 24.62
C THR A 329 -23.26 -5.26 25.05
N PRO A 330 -22.89 -4.58 26.15
CA PRO A 330 -21.53 -4.68 26.70
C PRO A 330 -21.16 -6.11 27.07
N ILE A 331 -19.88 -6.47 26.98
CA ILE A 331 -19.34 -7.74 27.48
C ILE A 331 -19.24 -7.70 29.01
N CYS A 332 -18.93 -6.53 29.55
CA CYS A 332 -18.80 -6.32 31.00
C CYS A 332 -20.09 -5.72 31.56
N ASN A 333 -20.26 -5.77 32.89
CA ASN A 333 -21.39 -5.15 33.58
C ASN A 333 -21.17 -3.62 33.68
N VAL A 334 -21.39 -2.94 32.56
CA VAL A 334 -21.28 -1.46 32.41
C VAL A 334 -22.55 -0.93 31.74
N PRO A 335 -22.89 0.37 31.90
CA PRO A 335 -24.01 0.96 31.19
C PRO A 335 -23.88 0.80 29.67
N LYS A 336 -25.02 0.56 29.01
CA LYS A 336 -25.06 0.46 27.55
C LYS A 336 -24.69 1.79 26.91
N MET A 337 -23.80 1.74 25.93
CA MET A 337 -23.54 2.89 25.07
C MET A 337 -24.78 3.16 24.22
N ARG A 338 -25.23 4.40 24.21
CA ARG A 338 -26.36 4.87 23.39
C ARG A 338 -25.87 5.83 22.34
N PHE A 339 -26.57 5.87 21.22
CA PHE A 339 -26.34 6.89 20.22
C PHE A 339 -26.69 8.26 20.80
N GLY A 340 -25.82 9.24 20.63
CA GLY A 340 -26.11 10.63 21.02
C GLY A 340 -27.16 11.26 20.11
N SER A 341 -27.72 12.37 20.56
CA SER A 341 -28.61 13.18 19.73
C SER A 341 -27.80 13.85 18.62
N MET A 342 -28.23 13.67 17.36
CA MET A 342 -27.62 14.27 16.20
C MET A 342 -28.69 14.99 15.38
N PRO A 343 -28.63 16.32 15.27
CA PRO A 343 -29.58 17.07 14.43
C PRO A 343 -29.39 16.67 12.95
N ARG A 344 -30.49 16.46 12.25
CA ARG A 344 -30.53 16.13 10.80
C ARG A 344 -31.41 17.11 10.03
N ASP A 345 -31.44 18.35 10.47
CA ASP A 345 -32.28 19.45 10.02
C ASP A 345 -31.54 20.46 9.13
N GLY A 346 -30.36 20.09 8.65
CA GLY A 346 -29.48 21.00 7.89
C GLY A 346 -28.87 22.14 8.73
N GLY A 347 -28.99 22.07 10.06
CA GLY A 347 -28.46 23.08 10.98
C GLY A 347 -29.47 24.17 11.37
N GLY A 348 -30.73 24.05 10.91
CA GLY A 348 -31.76 25.05 11.15
C GLY A 348 -32.16 25.24 12.63
N PHE A 349 -31.92 24.21 13.46
CA PHE A 349 -32.19 24.29 14.92
C PHE A 349 -30.92 24.50 15.76
N ILE A 350 -29.78 24.75 15.14
CA ILE A 350 -28.54 25.06 15.85
C ILE A 350 -28.34 26.60 15.88
N LEU A 351 -28.07 27.14 17.05
CA LEU A 351 -27.95 28.56 17.28
C LEU A 351 -26.56 28.90 17.82
N THR A 352 -25.95 29.97 17.31
CA THR A 352 -24.83 30.64 17.96
C THR A 352 -25.29 31.44 19.21
N ALA A 353 -24.37 31.96 19.99
CA ALA A 353 -24.72 32.79 21.14
C ALA A 353 -25.47 34.08 20.73
N GLU A 354 -25.10 34.64 19.57
CA GLU A 354 -25.72 35.85 19.01
C GLU A 354 -27.13 35.52 18.49
N GLU A 355 -27.33 34.46 17.77
CA GLU A 355 -28.63 34.01 17.25
C GLU A 355 -29.58 33.64 18.37
N LYS A 356 -29.09 32.99 19.44
CA LYS A 356 -29.87 32.75 20.66
C LYS A 356 -30.36 34.07 21.27
N THR A 357 -29.47 35.04 21.39
CA THR A 357 -29.81 36.35 22.00
C THR A 357 -30.85 37.06 21.15
N ALA A 358 -30.68 37.09 19.84
CA ALA A 358 -31.63 37.69 18.92
C ALA A 358 -33.01 37.00 18.96
N LEU A 359 -33.01 35.66 19.00
CA LEU A 359 -34.26 34.88 19.11
C LEU A 359 -34.99 35.17 20.44
N LEU A 360 -34.27 35.27 21.55
CA LEU A 360 -34.89 35.57 22.84
C LEU A 360 -35.40 37.03 22.96
N GLN A 361 -34.87 37.95 22.18
CA GLN A 361 -35.40 39.31 22.09
C GLN A 361 -36.73 39.37 21.31
N SER A 362 -36.84 38.60 20.22
CA SER A 362 -38.06 38.57 19.41
C SER A 362 -39.11 37.61 20.01
N GLU A 363 -38.68 36.46 20.54
CA GLU A 363 -39.54 35.41 21.04
C GLU A 363 -39.08 34.94 22.43
N PRO A 364 -39.39 35.66 23.54
CA PRO A 364 -38.94 35.32 24.87
C PRO A 364 -39.40 33.92 25.35
N LEU A 365 -40.53 33.41 24.85
CA LEU A 365 -41.07 32.12 25.20
C LEU A 365 -40.22 30.96 24.65
N ALA A 366 -39.39 31.21 23.66
CA ALA A 366 -38.46 30.20 23.11
C ALA A 366 -37.42 29.74 24.16
N ALA A 367 -37.19 30.48 25.21
CA ALA A 367 -36.21 30.16 26.26
C ALA A 367 -36.39 28.74 26.84
N GLN A 368 -37.63 28.26 26.95
CA GLN A 368 -37.93 26.94 27.48
C GLN A 368 -37.43 25.80 26.58
N TRP A 369 -37.24 26.05 25.28
CA TRP A 369 -36.82 25.09 24.31
C TRP A 369 -35.33 25.12 23.97
N ILE A 370 -34.61 26.16 24.42
CA ILE A 370 -33.17 26.30 24.15
C ILE A 370 -32.38 25.44 25.11
N ARG A 371 -31.46 24.61 24.54
CA ARG A 371 -30.54 23.77 25.32
C ARG A 371 -29.08 24.01 24.81
N PRO A 372 -28.08 23.86 25.70
CA PRO A 372 -26.70 23.83 25.25
C PRO A 372 -26.48 22.73 24.25
N TYR A 373 -25.81 23.00 23.12
CA TYR A 373 -25.37 22.03 22.17
C TYR A 373 -23.86 21.82 22.33
N VAL A 374 -23.47 20.62 22.79
CA VAL A 374 -22.08 20.29 23.10
C VAL A 374 -21.65 19.09 22.23
N GLY A 375 -20.92 19.37 21.15
CA GLY A 375 -20.20 18.37 20.36
C GLY A 375 -18.70 18.40 20.67
N ALA A 376 -17.92 17.62 19.92
CA ALA A 376 -16.47 17.58 20.10
C ALA A 376 -15.80 18.96 19.93
N THR A 377 -16.25 19.74 18.95
CA THR A 377 -15.73 21.08 18.67
C THR A 377 -15.98 22.04 19.83
N GLU A 378 -17.18 22.02 20.39
CA GLU A 378 -17.58 22.87 21.52
C GLU A 378 -16.80 22.48 22.76
N PHE A 379 -16.73 21.18 23.06
CA PHE A 379 -16.02 20.66 24.22
C PHE A 379 -14.52 20.96 24.18
N LEU A 380 -13.86 20.65 23.05
CA LEU A 380 -12.40 20.82 22.91
C LEU A 380 -11.96 22.28 22.83
N ASN A 381 -12.79 23.15 22.26
CA ASN A 381 -12.41 24.55 22.01
C ASN A 381 -13.17 25.53 22.92
N SER A 382 -13.92 25.05 23.94
CA SER A 382 -14.73 25.87 24.84
C SER A 382 -15.66 26.84 24.09
N LYS A 383 -16.26 26.39 22.99
CA LYS A 383 -17.20 27.16 22.20
C LYS A 383 -18.62 27.00 22.71
N GLU A 384 -19.37 28.07 22.71
CA GLU A 384 -20.78 28.04 23.06
C GLU A 384 -21.64 27.93 21.81
N ARG A 385 -22.46 26.86 21.76
CA ARG A 385 -23.57 26.73 20.82
C ARG A 385 -24.80 26.22 21.55
N TYR A 386 -25.94 26.44 20.94
CA TYR A 386 -27.24 26.09 21.48
C TYR A 386 -28.06 25.37 20.41
N CYS A 387 -29.12 24.71 20.83
CA CYS A 387 -30.10 24.14 19.91
C CYS A 387 -31.53 24.34 20.44
N LEU A 388 -32.48 24.41 19.53
CA LEU A 388 -33.89 24.27 19.83
C LEU A 388 -34.23 22.80 20.04
N TRP A 389 -34.57 22.42 21.25
CA TRP A 389 -34.92 21.06 21.63
C TRP A 389 -36.45 20.96 21.77
N LEU A 390 -37.11 20.64 20.66
CA LEU A 390 -38.57 20.62 20.56
C LEU A 390 -39.22 19.27 20.91
N VAL A 391 -38.48 18.36 21.55
CA VAL A 391 -39.02 17.06 21.98
C VAL A 391 -40.08 17.28 23.08
N GLY A 392 -41.31 16.91 22.77
CA GLY A 392 -42.44 17.06 23.65
C GLY A 392 -43.12 18.44 23.59
N ALA A 393 -42.70 19.28 22.65
CA ALA A 393 -43.38 20.58 22.44
C ALA A 393 -44.76 20.35 21.76
N ASP A 394 -45.76 21.12 22.22
CA ASP A 394 -47.06 21.15 21.56
C ASP A 394 -46.94 21.93 20.23
N PRO A 395 -47.43 21.33 19.10
CA PRO A 395 -47.43 22.02 17.81
C PRO A 395 -48.13 23.41 17.84
N GLY A 396 -49.14 23.56 18.71
CA GLY A 396 -49.82 24.85 18.91
C GLY A 396 -48.99 25.93 19.60
N GLU A 397 -47.98 25.53 20.39
CA GLU A 397 -47.01 26.45 21.01
C GLU A 397 -45.85 26.84 20.09
N ILE A 398 -45.50 25.94 19.17
CA ILE A 398 -44.43 26.20 18.20
C ILE A 398 -44.89 27.14 17.08
N ASN A 399 -46.17 27.16 16.77
CA ASN A 399 -46.77 28.02 15.70
C ASN A 399 -47.22 29.39 16.17
N LYS A 400 -47.01 29.75 17.41
CA LYS A 400 -47.23 31.12 17.95
C LYS A 400 -45.98 31.94 17.89
#